data_86df955ca3eed14f379e0298035796f5
#
_entry.id   86df955ca3eed14f379e0298035796f5
#
_cell.length_a   1.000
_cell.length_b   1.000
_cell.length_c   1.000
_cell.angle_alpha   90.00
_cell.angle_beta   90.00
_cell.angle_gamma   90.00
#
_symmetry.space_group_name_H-M   'P 1'
#
loop_
_entity.id
_entity.type
_entity.pdbx_description
1 polymer ?
#
loop_
_entity_poly.entity_id
_entity_poly.type
_entity_poly.pdbx_seq_one_letter_code
_entity_poly.pdbx_strand_id
1 'polypeptide(L)'
;EKIRQFHNIHQHLDLIAGLPLEDYESFGHSFDVVYKMKPSQLQLGFLKVLKGSPMQAQASQYGILSQAEPPYEVLKTPWLSYDDIIRLKGLEEMVETYYNSGQFSNTVKVLCKQFDRPFLLYEALSDEYRARKMHEKKHSREAQYQFIRDFAAARTTLDDILAVSYTHLTLPTK
;
A
#
# COMPACT_ATOMS: atom_id res chain seq x y z
N GLU A 1 -13.03 10.59 -12.84
CA GLU A 1 -13.72 9.83 -13.92
C GLU A 1 -13.50 10.46 -15.31
N LYS A 2 -13.64 11.80 -15.49
CA LYS A 2 -13.45 12.47 -16.78
C LYS A 2 -12.06 12.25 -17.41
N ILE A 3 -10.98 12.28 -16.60
CA ILE A 3 -9.60 12.10 -17.10
C ILE A 3 -9.36 10.68 -17.62
N ARG A 4 -9.99 9.68 -17.01
CA ARG A 4 -9.87 8.27 -17.38
C ARG A 4 -10.39 7.95 -18.80
N GLN A 5 -11.31 8.74 -19.29
CA GLN A 5 -11.88 8.55 -20.65
C GLN A 5 -10.85 8.78 -21.76
N PHE A 6 -9.77 9.51 -21.48
CA PHE A 6 -8.76 9.85 -22.48
C PHE A 6 -7.70 8.76 -22.70
N HIS A 7 -7.60 7.74 -21.83
CA HIS A 7 -6.68 6.58 -21.91
C HIS A 7 -5.19 6.87 -22.13
N ASN A 8 -4.81 8.13 -22.32
CA ASN A 8 -3.46 8.60 -22.63
C ASN A 8 -2.81 9.43 -21.49
N ILE A 9 -3.51 9.54 -20.34
CA ILE A 9 -3.05 10.31 -19.20
C ILE A 9 -2.70 9.35 -18.07
N HIS A 10 -1.40 9.32 -17.69
CA HIS A 10 -0.94 8.60 -16.51
C HIS A 10 -1.38 9.35 -15.26
N GLN A 11 -2.17 8.70 -14.41
CA GLN A 11 -2.66 9.29 -13.16
C GLN A 11 -1.81 8.78 -12.01
N HIS A 12 -1.19 9.70 -11.30
CA HIS A 12 -0.45 9.45 -10.09
C HIS A 12 -1.21 10.10 -8.92
N LEU A 13 -1.60 9.33 -7.92
CA LEU A 13 -2.28 9.82 -6.73
C LEU A 13 -1.47 9.46 -5.48
N ASP A 14 -1.32 10.43 -4.60
CA ASP A 14 -0.54 10.32 -3.39
C ASP A 14 -1.44 10.40 -2.16
N LEU A 15 -1.15 9.55 -1.17
CA LEU A 15 -1.67 9.63 0.18
C LEU A 15 -0.52 9.90 1.14
N ILE A 16 -0.73 10.73 2.14
CA ILE A 16 0.28 11.08 3.15
C ILE A 16 -0.24 10.66 4.52
N ALA A 17 0.40 9.66 5.12
CA ALA A 17 0.12 9.22 6.48
C ALA A 17 0.78 10.14 7.53
N GLY A 18 0.13 10.29 8.67
CA GLY A 18 0.65 11.07 9.79
C GLY A 18 0.26 12.54 9.79
N LEU A 19 -0.73 12.92 8.97
CA LEU A 19 -1.32 14.25 9.02
C LEU A 19 -2.07 14.48 10.34
N PRO A 20 -2.17 15.74 10.82
CA PRO A 20 -2.97 16.05 11.99
C PRO A 20 -4.43 15.60 11.82
N LEU A 21 -5.02 15.07 12.90
CA LEU A 21 -6.42 14.64 12.99
C LEU A 21 -6.80 13.40 12.18
N GLU A 22 -5.83 12.72 11.54
CA GLU A 22 -6.08 11.49 10.81
C GLU A 22 -5.56 10.29 11.61
N ASP A 23 -6.46 9.38 11.98
CA ASP A 23 -6.14 8.10 12.61
C ASP A 23 -6.02 6.96 11.58
N TYR A 24 -5.71 5.77 12.07
CA TYR A 24 -5.47 4.59 11.23
C TYR A 24 -6.69 4.21 10.40
N GLU A 25 -7.89 4.30 10.98
CA GLU A 25 -9.14 3.93 10.31
C GLU A 25 -9.53 4.97 9.26
N SER A 26 -9.41 6.26 9.57
CA SER A 26 -9.67 7.34 8.60
C SER A 26 -8.68 7.32 7.44
N PHE A 27 -7.40 6.99 7.69
CA PHE A 27 -6.43 6.75 6.62
C PHE A 27 -6.85 5.57 5.73
N GLY A 28 -7.32 4.46 6.34
CA GLY A 28 -7.84 3.31 5.61
C GLY A 28 -9.02 3.66 4.71
N HIS A 29 -9.93 4.51 5.16
CA HIS A 29 -11.02 5.03 4.32
C HIS A 29 -10.51 5.90 3.17
N SER A 30 -9.56 6.80 3.44
CA SER A 30 -8.91 7.62 2.40
C SER A 30 -8.25 6.74 1.33
N PHE A 31 -7.55 5.68 1.76
CA PHE A 31 -6.95 4.68 0.88
C PHE A 31 -8.00 4.02 -0.02
N ASP A 32 -9.11 3.55 0.54
CA ASP A 32 -10.17 2.88 -0.22
C ASP A 32 -10.81 3.79 -1.27
N VAL A 33 -11.01 5.07 -0.94
CA VAL A 33 -11.54 6.08 -1.86
C VAL A 33 -10.59 6.26 -3.05
N VAL A 34 -9.29 6.45 -2.77
CA VAL A 34 -8.26 6.64 -3.83
C VAL A 34 -8.07 5.37 -4.64
N TYR A 35 -8.05 4.20 -3.99
CA TYR A 35 -7.95 2.91 -4.67
C TYR A 35 -9.08 2.66 -5.66
N LYS A 36 -10.33 3.03 -5.30
CA LYS A 36 -11.50 2.94 -6.20
C LYS A 36 -11.39 3.83 -7.43
N MET A 37 -10.61 4.89 -7.36
CA MET A 37 -10.30 5.73 -8.53
C MET A 37 -9.40 5.02 -9.54
N LYS A 38 -8.75 3.92 -9.14
CA LYS A 38 -7.84 3.08 -9.94
C LYS A 38 -6.78 3.93 -10.66
N PRO A 39 -5.96 4.70 -9.94
CA PRO A 39 -4.89 5.46 -10.56
C PRO A 39 -3.90 4.53 -11.25
N SER A 40 -3.12 5.05 -12.18
CA SER A 40 -2.03 4.31 -12.80
C SER A 40 -0.92 4.00 -11.79
N GLN A 41 -0.74 4.89 -10.82
CA GLN A 41 0.17 4.71 -9.69
C GLN A 41 -0.47 5.30 -8.43
N LEU A 42 -0.41 4.55 -7.33
CA LEU A 42 -0.84 4.96 -6.00
C LEU A 42 0.38 5.00 -5.09
N GLN A 43 0.77 6.18 -4.67
CA GLN A 43 1.89 6.37 -3.77
C GLN A 43 1.40 6.61 -2.34
N LEU A 44 1.95 5.87 -1.40
CA LEU A 44 1.81 6.17 0.02
C LEU A 44 3.09 6.86 0.49
N GLY A 45 2.93 8.02 1.11
CA GLY A 45 4.02 8.76 1.72
C GLY A 45 3.76 8.95 3.21
N PHE A 46 4.77 9.46 3.89
CA PHE A 46 4.69 9.79 5.32
C PHE A 46 5.04 11.25 5.53
N LEU A 47 4.31 11.90 6.43
CA LEU A 47 4.54 13.32 6.73
C LEU A 47 6.01 13.55 7.08
N LYS A 48 6.62 14.56 6.43
CA LYS A 48 7.97 15.03 6.73
C LYS A 48 7.90 16.41 7.34
N VAL A 49 8.40 16.54 8.56
CA VAL A 49 8.44 17.80 9.31
C VAL A 49 9.73 18.54 8.96
N LEU A 50 9.76 19.14 7.76
CA LEU A 50 10.95 19.78 7.23
C LEU A 50 11.36 21.01 8.03
N LYS A 51 12.65 21.23 8.21
CA LYS A 51 13.21 22.41 8.88
C LYS A 51 12.76 23.69 8.15
N GLY A 52 12.28 24.67 8.90
CA GLY A 52 11.79 25.95 8.38
C GLY A 52 10.37 25.90 7.78
N SER A 53 9.69 24.74 7.77
CA SER A 53 8.33 24.63 7.27
C SER A 53 7.30 25.11 8.30
N PRO A 54 6.08 25.54 7.85
CA PRO A 54 4.98 25.82 8.76
C PRO A 54 4.62 24.61 9.65
N MET A 55 4.74 23.40 9.13
CA MET A 55 4.50 22.17 9.88
C MET A 55 5.48 22.00 11.04
N GLN A 56 6.75 22.39 10.89
CA GLN A 56 7.71 22.38 11.99
C GLN A 56 7.28 23.29 13.14
N ALA A 57 6.80 24.50 12.83
CA ALA A 57 6.32 25.44 13.85
C ALA A 57 5.08 24.91 14.59
N GLN A 58 4.25 24.12 13.93
CA GLN A 58 2.99 23.58 14.45
C GLN A 58 3.13 22.17 15.06
N ALA A 59 4.22 21.44 14.76
CA ALA A 59 4.38 20.05 15.16
C ALA A 59 4.22 19.84 16.67
N SER A 60 4.78 20.73 17.49
CA SER A 60 4.62 20.70 18.94
C SER A 60 3.17 20.89 19.39
N GLN A 61 2.44 21.80 18.73
CA GLN A 61 1.03 22.07 19.01
C GLN A 61 0.16 20.82 18.69
N TYR A 62 0.45 20.14 17.59
CA TYR A 62 -0.23 18.91 17.20
C TYR A 62 0.30 17.64 17.90
N GLY A 63 1.33 17.75 18.75
CA GLY A 63 1.92 16.59 19.42
C GLY A 63 2.58 15.60 18.46
N ILE A 64 3.04 16.08 17.28
CA ILE A 64 3.70 15.26 16.26
C ILE A 64 5.16 15.04 16.69
N LEU A 65 5.58 13.77 16.75
CA LEU A 65 6.97 13.37 16.88
C LEU A 65 7.51 12.92 15.54
N SER A 66 8.62 13.51 15.11
CA SER A 66 9.33 13.16 13.88
C SER A 66 10.81 12.91 14.13
N GLN A 67 11.48 12.33 13.14
CA GLN A 67 12.93 12.18 13.16
C GLN A 67 13.61 13.56 13.23
N ALA A 68 14.66 13.69 14.04
CA ALA A 68 15.44 14.92 14.18
C ALA A 68 16.34 15.17 12.96
N GLU A 69 16.73 14.09 12.26
CA GLU A 69 17.58 14.08 11.09
C GLU A 69 16.81 13.71 9.82
N PRO A 70 17.34 14.01 8.62
CA PRO A 70 16.70 13.61 7.36
C PRO A 70 16.38 12.11 7.34
N PRO A 71 15.22 11.71 6.84
CA PRO A 71 14.25 12.51 6.06
C PRO A 71 13.20 13.28 6.90
N TYR A 72 13.37 13.48 8.20
CA TYR A 72 12.46 14.19 9.10
C TYR A 72 11.04 13.59 9.16
N GLU A 73 10.95 12.32 8.94
CA GLU A 73 9.70 11.61 8.80
C GLU A 73 8.99 11.44 10.16
N VAL A 74 7.67 11.49 10.13
CA VAL A 74 6.82 11.26 11.31
C VAL A 74 7.08 9.89 11.92
N LEU A 75 7.17 9.85 13.25
CA LEU A 75 7.30 8.62 14.04
C LEU A 75 5.98 8.28 14.73
N LYS A 76 5.27 9.27 15.21
CA LYS A 76 3.92 9.14 15.79
C LYS A 76 3.21 10.48 15.86
N THR A 77 1.89 10.42 15.96
CA THR A 77 1.02 11.54 16.28
C THR A 77 0.09 11.15 17.44
N PRO A 78 -0.75 12.05 17.99
CA PRO A 78 -1.78 11.64 18.94
C PRO A 78 -2.82 10.67 18.37
N TRP A 79 -2.96 10.61 17.04
CA TRP A 79 -3.96 9.78 16.32
C TRP A 79 -3.36 8.53 15.70
N LEU A 80 -2.04 8.50 15.43
CA LEU A 80 -1.31 7.35 14.89
C LEU A 80 -0.15 7.02 15.82
N SER A 81 -0.19 5.82 16.40
CA SER A 81 0.92 5.29 17.19
C SER A 81 2.14 4.99 16.31
N TYR A 82 3.29 4.75 16.93
CA TYR A 82 4.48 4.29 16.23
C TYR A 82 4.23 2.95 15.49
N ASP A 83 3.50 2.05 16.14
CA ASP A 83 3.17 0.75 15.55
C ASP A 83 2.24 0.90 14.34
N ASP A 84 1.29 1.85 14.37
CA ASP A 84 0.45 2.17 13.21
C ASP A 84 1.29 2.69 12.03
N ILE A 85 2.25 3.58 12.29
CA ILE A 85 3.18 4.04 11.25
C ILE A 85 3.96 2.86 10.64
N ILE A 86 4.43 1.93 11.46
CA ILE A 86 5.14 0.74 10.98
C ILE A 86 4.21 -0.19 10.17
N ARG A 87 2.95 -0.34 10.57
CA ARG A 87 1.95 -1.11 9.79
C ARG A 87 1.68 -0.46 8.43
N LEU A 88 1.51 0.87 8.40
CA LEU A 88 1.32 1.61 7.16
C LEU A 88 2.54 1.54 6.22
N LYS A 89 3.78 1.48 6.75
CA LYS A 89 4.98 1.23 5.95
C LYS A 89 4.97 -0.16 5.31
N GLY A 90 4.54 -1.16 6.02
CA GLY A 90 4.35 -2.49 5.44
C GLY A 90 3.27 -2.50 4.35
N LEU A 91 2.20 -1.74 4.54
CA LEU A 91 1.14 -1.57 3.53
C LEU A 91 1.65 -0.83 2.29
N GLU A 92 2.48 0.22 2.45
CA GLU A 92 3.18 0.90 1.35
C GLU A 92 3.99 -0.09 0.50
N GLU A 93 4.80 -0.95 1.13
CA GLU A 93 5.58 -1.99 0.44
C GLU A 93 4.69 -2.93 -0.38
N MET A 94 3.54 -3.32 0.15
CA MET A 94 2.58 -4.18 -0.55
C MET A 94 1.93 -3.47 -1.73
N VAL A 95 1.59 -2.19 -1.60
CA VAL A 95 1.06 -1.37 -2.70
C VAL A 95 2.10 -1.24 -3.82
N GLU A 96 3.34 -0.93 -3.48
CA GLU A 96 4.42 -0.82 -4.47
C GLU A 96 4.65 -2.15 -5.20
N THR A 97 4.67 -3.25 -4.47
CA THR A 97 4.93 -4.58 -5.03
C THR A 97 3.75 -5.11 -5.86
N TYR A 98 2.52 -5.01 -5.36
CA TYR A 98 1.36 -5.73 -5.90
C TYR A 98 0.38 -4.87 -6.67
N TYR A 99 0.41 -3.54 -6.49
CA TYR A 99 -0.38 -2.60 -7.28
C TYR A 99 0.46 -1.89 -8.33
N ASN A 100 1.45 -1.10 -7.92
CA ASN A 100 2.21 -0.21 -8.79
C ASN A 100 3.05 -0.95 -9.84
N SER A 101 3.54 -2.15 -9.54
CA SER A 101 4.26 -2.96 -10.50
C SER A 101 3.41 -3.41 -11.71
N GLY A 102 2.08 -3.39 -11.56
CA GLY A 102 1.13 -3.84 -12.58
C GLY A 102 1.14 -5.36 -12.87
N GLN A 103 2.12 -6.08 -12.32
CA GLN A 103 2.38 -7.49 -12.64
C GLN A 103 1.34 -8.44 -12.07
N PHE A 104 0.69 -8.05 -10.96
CA PHE A 104 -0.21 -8.90 -10.17
C PHE A 104 -1.68 -8.47 -10.29
N SER A 105 -2.01 -7.60 -11.24
CA SER A 105 -3.30 -6.94 -11.33
C SER A 105 -4.50 -7.90 -11.35
N ASN A 106 -4.38 -9.05 -12.02
CA ASN A 106 -5.45 -10.04 -12.07
C ASN A 106 -5.62 -10.76 -10.73
N THR A 107 -4.52 -11.17 -10.10
CA THR A 107 -4.53 -11.80 -8.78
C THR A 107 -5.13 -10.86 -7.74
N VAL A 108 -4.69 -9.61 -7.72
CA VAL A 108 -5.21 -8.60 -6.79
C VAL A 108 -6.70 -8.35 -7.00
N LYS A 109 -7.19 -8.33 -8.24
CA LYS A 109 -8.64 -8.20 -8.54
C LYS A 109 -9.46 -9.36 -7.96
N VAL A 110 -8.94 -10.58 -8.02
CA VAL A 110 -9.61 -11.77 -7.43
C VAL A 110 -9.59 -11.66 -5.91
N LEU A 111 -8.43 -11.36 -5.33
CA LEU A 111 -8.27 -11.23 -3.89
C LEU A 111 -9.12 -10.11 -3.29
N CYS A 112 -9.26 -8.96 -3.97
CA CYS A 112 -10.11 -7.86 -3.51
C CYS A 112 -11.58 -8.27 -3.30
N LYS A 113 -12.06 -9.32 -3.96
CA LYS A 113 -13.43 -9.82 -3.77
C LYS A 113 -13.60 -10.62 -2.46
N GLN A 114 -12.51 -11.02 -1.83
CA GLN A 114 -12.49 -11.80 -0.59
C GLN A 114 -12.39 -10.91 0.67
N PHE A 115 -12.27 -9.61 0.48
CA PHE A 115 -12.15 -8.64 1.55
C PHE A 115 -13.23 -7.56 1.43
N ASP A 116 -13.74 -7.08 2.56
CA ASP A 116 -14.78 -6.06 2.60
C ASP A 116 -14.34 -4.75 1.93
N ARG A 117 -13.05 -4.44 2.00
CA ARG A 117 -12.45 -3.26 1.38
C ARG A 117 -10.98 -3.47 1.02
N PRO A 118 -10.46 -2.74 0.01
CA PRO A 118 -9.08 -2.88 -0.46
C PRO A 118 -8.04 -2.69 0.63
N PHE A 119 -8.20 -1.74 1.54
CA PHE A 119 -7.27 -1.49 2.63
C PHE A 119 -6.98 -2.77 3.44
N LEU A 120 -8.01 -3.54 3.79
CA LEU A 120 -7.87 -4.78 4.56
C LEU A 120 -7.10 -5.87 3.78
N LEU A 121 -7.22 -5.92 2.46
CA LEU A 121 -6.40 -6.83 1.65
C LEU A 121 -4.92 -6.50 1.78
N TYR A 122 -4.55 -5.21 1.60
CA TYR A 122 -3.15 -4.80 1.66
C TYR A 122 -2.57 -4.92 3.07
N GLU A 123 -3.39 -4.69 4.09
CA GLU A 123 -3.04 -4.94 5.49
C GLU A 123 -2.74 -6.44 5.72
N ALA A 124 -3.63 -7.33 5.29
CA ALA A 124 -3.44 -8.77 5.42
C ALA A 124 -2.23 -9.29 4.63
N LEU A 125 -1.94 -8.72 3.44
CA LEU A 125 -0.72 -9.01 2.69
C LEU A 125 0.52 -8.60 3.49
N SER A 126 0.51 -7.39 4.07
CA SER A 126 1.62 -6.88 4.88
C SER A 126 1.88 -7.75 6.11
N ASP A 127 0.83 -8.15 6.82
CA ASP A 127 0.95 -8.99 8.01
C ASP A 127 1.54 -10.37 7.67
N GLU A 128 1.06 -11.01 6.60
CA GLU A 128 1.59 -12.30 6.14
C GLU A 128 3.04 -12.18 5.64
N TYR A 129 3.35 -11.09 4.91
CA TYR A 129 4.70 -10.80 4.41
C TYR A 129 5.68 -10.63 5.57
N ARG A 130 5.25 -9.96 6.63
CA ARG A 130 6.01 -9.75 7.85
C ARG A 130 6.16 -11.07 8.64
N ALA A 131 5.09 -11.86 8.79
CA ALA A 131 5.12 -13.15 9.47
C ALA A 131 6.13 -14.11 8.82
N ARG A 132 6.29 -14.04 7.50
CA ARG A 132 7.30 -14.80 6.73
C ARG A 132 8.69 -14.13 6.70
N LYS A 133 8.88 -13.02 7.40
CA LYS A 133 10.14 -12.22 7.44
C LYS A 133 10.62 -11.77 6.06
N MET A 134 9.72 -11.60 5.13
CA MET A 134 10.06 -11.18 3.77
C MET A 134 10.44 -9.69 3.69
N HIS A 135 10.01 -8.86 4.64
CA HIS A 135 10.40 -7.44 4.73
C HIS A 135 11.90 -7.21 5.05
N GLU A 136 12.64 -8.25 5.48
CA GLU A 136 14.05 -8.12 5.88
C GLU A 136 15.01 -8.00 4.70
N LYS A 137 14.60 -8.39 3.50
CA LYS A 137 15.44 -8.38 2.30
C LYS A 137 14.63 -8.23 1.01
N LYS A 138 15.31 -7.77 -0.04
CA LYS A 138 14.71 -7.73 -1.38
C LYS A 138 14.47 -9.15 -1.91
N HIS A 139 13.33 -9.35 -2.55
CA HIS A 139 12.94 -10.62 -3.15
C HIS A 139 12.96 -10.56 -4.67
N SER A 140 13.26 -11.71 -5.28
CA SER A 140 13.10 -11.89 -6.73
C SER A 140 11.60 -11.83 -7.08
N ARG A 141 11.32 -11.50 -8.35
CA ARG A 141 9.98 -11.56 -8.91
C ARG A 141 9.30 -12.90 -8.66
N GLU A 142 10.05 -13.97 -8.79
CA GLU A 142 9.58 -15.35 -8.60
C GLU A 142 9.12 -15.61 -7.15
N ALA A 143 9.89 -15.12 -6.17
CA ALA A 143 9.51 -15.20 -4.76
C ALA A 143 8.25 -14.39 -4.45
N GLN A 144 8.07 -13.22 -5.07
CA GLN A 144 6.85 -12.41 -4.96
C GLN A 144 5.63 -13.13 -5.56
N TYR A 145 5.80 -13.81 -6.71
CA TYR A 145 4.75 -14.64 -7.30
C TYR A 145 4.38 -15.81 -6.40
N GLN A 146 5.38 -16.50 -5.86
CA GLN A 146 5.16 -17.61 -4.94
C GLN A 146 4.37 -17.15 -3.72
N PHE A 147 4.75 -16.03 -3.11
CA PHE A 147 4.09 -15.47 -1.95
C PHE A 147 2.61 -15.18 -2.22
N ILE A 148 2.29 -14.39 -3.27
CA ILE A 148 0.90 -13.99 -3.53
C ILE A 148 0.04 -15.18 -3.96
N ARG A 149 0.63 -16.17 -4.63
CA ARG A 149 -0.04 -17.44 -4.97
C ARG A 149 -0.42 -18.21 -3.71
N ASP A 150 0.51 -18.37 -2.78
CA ASP A 150 0.28 -19.10 -1.53
C ASP A 150 -0.72 -18.36 -0.64
N PHE A 151 -0.65 -17.02 -0.61
CA PHE A 151 -1.61 -16.17 0.06
C PHE A 151 -3.03 -16.34 -0.52
N ALA A 152 -3.16 -16.37 -1.84
CA ALA A 152 -4.41 -16.59 -2.53
C ALA A 152 -4.96 -18.00 -2.29
N ALA A 153 -4.13 -19.03 -2.39
CA ALA A 153 -4.51 -20.43 -2.19
C ALA A 153 -5.11 -20.69 -0.81
N ALA A 154 -4.70 -19.94 0.20
CA ALA A 154 -5.25 -20.07 1.55
C ALA A 154 -6.63 -19.39 1.73
N ARG A 155 -7.10 -18.59 0.74
CA ARG A 155 -8.27 -17.70 0.87
C ARG A 155 -9.27 -17.77 -0.28
N THR A 156 -8.95 -18.46 -1.37
CA THR A 156 -9.79 -18.53 -2.58
C THR A 156 -10.06 -19.97 -3.00
N THR A 157 -11.05 -20.16 -3.85
CA THR A 157 -11.38 -21.47 -4.43
C THR A 157 -10.39 -21.87 -5.52
N LEU A 158 -10.32 -23.17 -5.84
CA LEU A 158 -9.47 -23.73 -6.90
C LEU A 158 -9.71 -23.06 -8.27
N ASP A 159 -10.97 -22.74 -8.59
CA ASP A 159 -11.33 -22.11 -9.87
C ASP A 159 -10.77 -20.68 -9.99
N ASP A 160 -10.80 -19.91 -8.91
CA ASP A 160 -10.22 -18.57 -8.87
C ASP A 160 -8.68 -18.63 -8.97
N ILE A 161 -8.04 -19.65 -8.36
CA ILE A 161 -6.59 -19.86 -8.45
C ILE A 161 -6.17 -20.23 -9.86
N LEU A 162 -6.94 -21.06 -10.56
CA LEU A 162 -6.69 -21.45 -11.94
C LEU A 162 -6.78 -20.22 -12.88
N ALA A 163 -7.78 -19.37 -12.70
CA ALA A 163 -7.91 -18.11 -13.45
C ALA A 163 -6.68 -17.19 -13.25
N VAL A 164 -6.11 -17.16 -12.05
CA VAL A 164 -4.87 -16.43 -11.72
C VAL A 164 -3.65 -17.06 -12.37
N SER A 165 -3.52 -18.40 -12.33
CA SER A 165 -2.37 -19.13 -12.87
C SER A 165 -2.29 -19.04 -14.39
N TYR A 166 -3.42 -19.12 -15.11
CA TYR A 166 -3.47 -19.03 -16.56
C TYR A 166 -2.95 -17.69 -17.10
N THR A 167 -3.22 -16.58 -16.41
CA THR A 167 -2.77 -15.26 -16.84
C THR A 167 -1.27 -15.03 -16.64
N HIS A 168 -0.61 -15.82 -15.78
CA HIS A 168 0.82 -15.69 -15.52
C HIS A 168 1.69 -16.61 -16.39
N LEU A 169 1.13 -17.72 -16.89
CA LEU A 169 1.82 -18.66 -17.77
C LEU A 169 1.90 -18.19 -19.23
N THR A 170 1.07 -17.19 -19.63
CA THR A 170 0.98 -16.70 -21.02
C THR A 170 1.75 -15.42 -21.28
N LEU A 171 2.53 -14.89 -20.34
CA LEU A 171 3.40 -13.75 -20.61
C LEU A 171 4.64 -14.22 -21.38
N PRO A 172 4.89 -13.66 -22.58
CA PRO A 172 6.10 -14.00 -23.32
C PRO A 172 7.34 -13.61 -22.52
N THR A 173 8.21 -14.56 -22.29
CA THR A 173 9.60 -14.30 -21.91
C THR A 173 10.26 -13.49 -23.03
N LYS A 174 10.42 -12.18 -22.80
CA LYS A 174 11.36 -11.35 -23.55
C LYS A 174 12.39 -10.80 -22.58
#